data_5728d7060b19bf66523aa473785e7fc1
#
_entry.id   5728d7060b19bf66523aa473785e7fc1
#
_cell.length_a   1.000
_cell.length_b   1.000
_cell.length_c   1.000
_cell.angle_alpha   90.00
_cell.angle_beta   90.00
_cell.angle_gamma   90.00
#
_symmetry.space_group_name_H-M   'P 1'
#
loop_
_entity.id
_entity.type
_entity.pdbx_description
1 polymer ?
#
loop_
_entity_poly.entity_id
_entity_poly.type
_entity_poly.pdbx_seq_one_letter_code
_entity_poly.pdbx_strand_id
1 'polypeptide(L)'
;MSLPLASPDPEPAGRRPVHVPGSRLALAVAAVLAGSALFVSGYSLGHLQAETPGTQASDEAAFQAFWDAYHAITTDFAEGPVDQRTLVEGALDGMFSSLKDPYSQYLAPAALTSTLSGLAGQFEGIGAVMTSRAPDGSEGCTPLGPACALVVVRTIPGAPAAEAGLLANDVIVAVAGKAVDGQTVDAVTGEVRGPANTAVVLRLARNGGSPFDLSITRAVVTEPQVDSRLVDSGQVGYIHLAQFSDTAPADFKTQLAALLAQGVTHIAFDLRGDPGGFVDAAQKIASQFIGSGPIYWQEYADGREVAQDAQPGGVAVDPRISLVVLVDKGSASASEIVAGALQDSKRGRLVGQVTFGKGVIQQFQTLSDDMGGFRLTIAKWLTPVSKTWIQGKGLTPDIVVTPPANPPSGDDPVLDAAIQALMGSPAGASSLVPLELLG
;
A
#
# COMPACT_ATOMS: atom_id res chain seq x y z
N MET A 1 49.74 -90.60 -13.08
CA MET A 1 49.03 -89.59 -13.75
C MET A 1 49.55 -88.25 -13.29
N SER A 2 50.37 -87.63 -14.08
CA SER A 2 51.30 -86.56 -13.75
C SER A 2 50.60 -85.17 -13.82
N LEU A 3 50.76 -84.40 -12.77
CA LEU A 3 50.42 -82.99 -12.75
C LEU A 3 51.58 -82.17 -13.38
N PRO A 4 51.34 -81.14 -14.20
CA PRO A 4 52.42 -80.28 -14.68
C PRO A 4 52.69 -79.14 -13.72
N LEU A 5 53.98 -78.81 -13.63
CA LEU A 5 54.65 -77.78 -12.86
C LEU A 5 54.17 -76.36 -13.25
N ALA A 6 54.00 -75.53 -12.24
CA ALA A 6 53.73 -74.08 -12.37
C ALA A 6 55.01 -73.36 -12.76
N SER A 7 54.84 -72.41 -13.73
CA SER A 7 55.91 -71.47 -14.13
C SER A 7 55.99 -70.29 -13.14
N PRO A 8 57.18 -69.71 -12.93
CA PRO A 8 57.34 -68.62 -12.00
C PRO A 8 56.88 -67.27 -12.57
N ASP A 9 56.33 -66.45 -11.73
CA ASP A 9 55.92 -65.08 -12.00
C ASP A 9 57.07 -64.17 -12.41
N PRO A 10 56.86 -63.20 -13.32
CA PRO A 10 57.86 -62.22 -13.72
C PRO A 10 57.99 -61.12 -12.64
N GLU A 11 59.25 -60.80 -12.31
CA GLU A 11 59.67 -59.71 -11.43
C GLU A 11 59.13 -58.35 -11.83
N PRO A 12 58.78 -57.45 -10.87
CA PRO A 12 58.27 -56.11 -11.20
C PRO A 12 59.40 -55.23 -11.73
N ALA A 13 59.19 -54.68 -12.93
CA ALA A 13 60.08 -53.75 -13.60
C ALA A 13 60.32 -52.50 -12.76
N GLY A 14 61.53 -52.26 -12.31
CA GLY A 14 61.94 -51.09 -11.56
C GLY A 14 61.65 -49.80 -12.28
N ARG A 15 60.90 -48.92 -11.63
CA ARG A 15 60.65 -47.54 -12.09
C ARG A 15 62.00 -46.80 -12.11
N ARG A 16 62.49 -46.42 -13.28
CA ARG A 16 63.59 -45.51 -13.43
C ARG A 16 63.21 -44.11 -12.94
N PRO A 17 64.03 -43.43 -12.11
CA PRO A 17 63.73 -42.04 -11.74
C PRO A 17 63.83 -41.15 -12.98
N VAL A 18 62.76 -40.40 -13.21
CA VAL A 18 62.72 -39.37 -14.28
C VAL A 18 63.62 -38.22 -13.79
N HIS A 19 64.80 -38.11 -14.37
CA HIS A 19 65.70 -36.96 -14.16
C HIS A 19 65.15 -35.78 -14.93
N VAL A 20 64.48 -34.85 -14.23
CA VAL A 20 64.07 -33.56 -14.82
C VAL A 20 65.30 -32.65 -14.76
N PRO A 21 65.87 -32.20 -15.90
CA PRO A 21 67.02 -31.30 -15.88
C PRO A 21 66.68 -30.02 -15.12
N GLY A 22 67.53 -29.59 -14.19
CA GLY A 22 67.30 -28.44 -13.29
C GLY A 22 66.88 -27.14 -13.96
N SER A 23 67.19 -26.97 -15.23
CA SER A 23 66.74 -25.86 -16.06
C SER A 23 65.22 -25.86 -16.34
N ARG A 24 64.60 -27.06 -16.45
CA ARG A 24 63.13 -27.16 -16.67
C ARG A 24 62.32 -26.90 -15.39
N LEU A 25 62.88 -27.32 -14.24
CA LEU A 25 62.29 -27.03 -12.94
C LEU A 25 62.38 -25.53 -12.62
N ALA A 26 63.54 -24.88 -12.93
CA ALA A 26 63.73 -23.45 -12.73
C ALA A 26 62.81 -22.64 -13.65
N LEU A 27 62.56 -23.04 -14.91
CA LEU A 27 61.62 -22.43 -15.82
C LEU A 27 60.17 -22.60 -15.35
N ALA A 28 59.81 -23.76 -14.83
CA ALA A 28 58.45 -23.99 -14.28
C ALA A 28 58.19 -23.11 -13.07
N VAL A 29 59.14 -23.00 -12.13
CA VAL A 29 59.03 -22.12 -10.95
C VAL A 29 58.99 -20.65 -11.38
N ALA A 30 59.79 -20.21 -12.33
CA ALA A 30 59.73 -18.83 -12.86
C ALA A 30 58.38 -18.53 -13.52
N ALA A 31 57.82 -19.48 -14.28
CA ALA A 31 56.47 -19.31 -14.89
C ALA A 31 55.35 -19.23 -13.84
N VAL A 32 55.42 -20.03 -12.79
CA VAL A 32 54.45 -19.95 -11.69
C VAL A 32 54.56 -18.63 -10.92
N LEU A 33 55.78 -18.17 -10.63
CA LEU A 33 56.00 -16.86 -9.98
C LEU A 33 55.53 -15.68 -10.84
N ALA A 34 55.82 -15.73 -12.13
CA ALA A 34 55.35 -14.69 -13.09
C ALA A 34 53.80 -14.72 -13.20
N GLY A 35 53.21 -15.92 -13.29
CA GLY A 35 51.76 -16.09 -13.31
C GLY A 35 51.09 -15.58 -12.04
N SER A 36 51.67 -15.89 -10.86
CA SER A 36 51.18 -15.40 -9.57
C SER A 36 51.33 -13.88 -9.46
N ALA A 37 52.42 -13.29 -9.92
CA ALA A 37 52.64 -11.85 -9.92
C ALA A 37 51.66 -11.13 -10.86
N LEU A 38 51.39 -11.67 -12.05
CA LEU A 38 50.39 -11.17 -12.97
C LEU A 38 48.98 -11.31 -12.44
N PHE A 39 48.67 -12.42 -11.77
CA PHE A 39 47.36 -12.62 -11.12
C PHE A 39 47.14 -11.64 -9.95
N VAL A 40 48.10 -11.49 -9.05
CA VAL A 40 48.05 -10.53 -7.94
C VAL A 40 47.97 -9.09 -8.46
N SER A 41 48.75 -8.74 -9.47
CA SER A 41 48.70 -7.41 -10.09
C SER A 41 47.36 -7.16 -10.78
N GLY A 42 46.86 -8.12 -11.56
CA GLY A 42 45.56 -8.03 -12.22
C GLY A 42 44.41 -7.98 -11.25
N TYR A 43 44.47 -8.79 -10.16
CA TYR A 43 43.51 -8.78 -9.09
C TYR A 43 43.54 -7.44 -8.32
N SER A 44 44.71 -6.93 -7.98
CA SER A 44 44.86 -5.65 -7.28
C SER A 44 44.39 -4.45 -8.13
N LEU A 45 44.79 -4.44 -9.45
CA LEU A 45 44.28 -3.41 -10.39
C LEU A 45 42.77 -3.54 -10.61
N GLY A 46 42.27 -4.76 -10.75
CA GLY A 46 40.82 -5.00 -10.90
C GLY A 46 40.03 -4.58 -9.69
N HIS A 47 40.60 -4.79 -8.48
CA HIS A 47 39.95 -4.36 -7.22
C HIS A 47 40.04 -2.84 -7.01
N LEU A 48 41.12 -2.19 -7.49
CA LEU A 48 41.26 -0.72 -7.45
C LEU A 48 40.42 -0.01 -8.50
N GLN A 49 40.00 -0.72 -9.55
CA GLN A 49 39.15 -0.23 -10.63
C GLN A 49 37.76 -0.88 -10.66
N ALA A 50 37.44 -1.71 -9.64
CA ALA A 50 36.09 -2.25 -9.52
C ALA A 50 35.14 -1.10 -9.17
N GLU A 51 34.52 -0.57 -10.19
CA GLU A 51 33.32 0.25 -10.05
C GLU A 51 32.35 -0.51 -9.14
N THR A 52 31.77 0.17 -8.18
CA THR A 52 30.71 -0.40 -7.36
C THR A 52 29.62 -0.93 -8.31
N PRO A 53 29.21 -2.20 -8.27
CA PRO A 53 28.24 -2.72 -9.22
C PRO A 53 26.99 -1.84 -9.25
N GLY A 54 26.69 -1.24 -10.39
CA GLY A 54 25.56 -0.34 -10.60
C GLY A 54 25.86 1.16 -10.57
N THR A 55 27.12 1.58 -10.28
CA THR A 55 27.50 3.01 -10.32
C THR A 55 28.10 3.33 -11.70
N GLN A 56 27.55 4.36 -12.37
CA GLN A 56 28.17 4.89 -13.59
C GLN A 56 29.37 5.77 -13.20
N ALA A 57 30.43 5.77 -13.97
CA ALA A 57 31.64 6.59 -13.70
C ALA A 57 31.34 8.10 -13.58
N SER A 58 30.27 8.59 -14.23
CA SER A 58 29.75 9.94 -14.06
C SER A 58 29.24 10.23 -12.66
N ASP A 59 28.71 9.22 -12.00
CA ASP A 59 28.09 9.38 -10.69
C ASP A 59 29.13 9.37 -9.56
N GLU A 60 30.22 8.64 -9.73
CA GLU A 60 31.35 8.66 -8.76
C GLU A 60 31.90 10.07 -8.58
N ALA A 61 32.10 10.81 -9.68
CA ALA A 61 32.60 12.20 -9.61
C ALA A 61 31.58 13.13 -8.91
N ALA A 62 30.30 12.92 -9.11
CA ALA A 62 29.24 13.68 -8.45
C ALA A 62 29.16 13.40 -6.94
N PHE A 63 29.47 12.16 -6.53
CA PHE A 63 29.45 11.76 -5.12
C PHE A 63 30.74 12.03 -4.36
N GLN A 64 31.81 12.51 -5.01
CA GLN A 64 33.09 12.80 -4.33
C GLN A 64 32.92 13.78 -3.17
N ALA A 65 32.22 14.89 -3.36
CA ALA A 65 31.97 15.85 -2.30
C ALA A 65 31.16 15.26 -1.12
N PHE A 66 30.26 14.32 -1.40
CA PHE A 66 29.54 13.58 -0.38
C PHE A 66 30.48 12.72 0.47
N TRP A 67 31.38 11.98 -0.17
CA TRP A 67 32.37 11.16 0.52
C TRP A 67 33.36 11.99 1.35
N ASP A 68 33.82 13.12 0.80
CA ASP A 68 34.70 14.03 1.54
C ASP A 68 34.03 14.55 2.83
N ALA A 69 32.76 14.96 2.73
CA ALA A 69 31.98 15.40 3.89
C ALA A 69 31.71 14.25 4.88
N TYR A 70 31.35 13.06 4.37
CA TYR A 70 31.11 11.89 5.20
C TYR A 70 32.36 11.52 6.01
N HIS A 71 33.53 11.46 5.36
CA HIS A 71 34.79 11.16 6.00
C HIS A 71 35.17 12.22 7.05
N ALA A 72 35.05 13.52 6.72
CA ALA A 72 35.31 14.59 7.67
C ALA A 72 34.42 14.47 8.93
N ILE A 73 33.12 14.22 8.75
CA ILE A 73 32.19 14.08 9.89
C ILE A 73 32.55 12.85 10.73
N THR A 74 32.81 11.71 10.11
CA THR A 74 33.10 10.48 10.86
C THR A 74 34.47 10.47 11.53
N THR A 75 35.42 11.32 11.09
CA THR A 75 36.78 11.40 11.61
C THR A 75 36.99 12.55 12.58
N ASP A 76 36.46 13.73 12.25
CA ASP A 76 36.87 15.00 12.88
C ASP A 76 35.78 15.67 13.72
N PHE A 77 34.57 15.09 13.82
CA PHE A 77 33.48 15.69 14.59
C PHE A 77 33.80 15.74 16.07
N ALA A 78 33.87 16.94 16.65
CA ALA A 78 34.41 17.20 17.96
C ALA A 78 33.57 16.66 19.14
N GLU A 79 32.26 16.44 18.94
CA GLU A 79 31.36 15.99 20.02
C GLU A 79 31.32 14.45 20.17
N GLY A 80 32.16 13.73 19.45
CA GLY A 80 32.33 12.29 19.58
C GLY A 80 31.90 11.48 18.34
N PRO A 81 31.94 10.14 18.43
CA PRO A 81 31.64 9.28 17.29
C PRO A 81 30.19 9.46 16.84
N VAL A 82 30.00 9.65 15.56
CA VAL A 82 28.68 9.75 14.93
C VAL A 82 28.23 8.35 14.46
N ASP A 83 26.99 8.02 14.72
CA ASP A 83 26.39 6.81 14.18
C ASP A 83 26.27 6.91 12.66
N GLN A 84 26.96 6.01 11.95
CA GLN A 84 27.00 5.99 10.50
C GLN A 84 25.62 5.77 9.88
N ARG A 85 24.78 4.96 10.54
CA ARG A 85 23.41 4.70 10.09
C ARG A 85 22.59 6.01 10.06
N THR A 86 22.68 6.79 11.14
CA THR A 86 22.01 8.08 11.25
C THR A 86 22.45 9.06 10.14
N LEU A 87 23.75 9.10 9.81
CA LEU A 87 24.27 9.92 8.70
C LEU A 87 23.70 9.49 7.35
N VAL A 88 23.65 8.20 7.07
CA VAL A 88 23.14 7.68 5.82
C VAL A 88 21.63 7.92 5.70
N GLU A 89 20.87 7.69 6.77
CA GLU A 89 19.43 7.99 6.81
C GLU A 89 19.16 9.48 6.57
N GLY A 90 19.93 10.37 7.20
CA GLY A 90 19.83 11.81 6.96
C GLY A 90 20.16 12.24 5.54
N ALA A 91 21.15 11.58 4.92
CA ALA A 91 21.50 11.83 3.52
C ALA A 91 20.39 11.37 2.56
N LEU A 92 19.82 10.19 2.78
CA LEU A 92 18.68 9.66 2.01
C LEU A 92 17.48 10.60 2.12
N ASP A 93 17.13 11.03 3.32
CA ASP A 93 16.03 11.99 3.54
C ASP A 93 16.28 13.30 2.80
N GLY A 94 17.51 13.83 2.86
CA GLY A 94 17.92 15.04 2.12
C GLY A 94 17.80 14.89 0.61
N MET A 95 18.18 13.74 0.05
CA MET A 95 18.02 13.44 -1.38
C MET A 95 16.55 13.49 -1.81
N PHE A 96 15.67 12.79 -1.08
CA PHE A 96 14.23 12.80 -1.40
C PHE A 96 13.61 14.19 -1.20
N SER A 97 13.99 14.91 -0.17
CA SER A 97 13.51 16.28 0.08
C SER A 97 13.89 17.25 -1.04
N SER A 98 15.03 17.02 -1.72
CA SER A 98 15.49 17.85 -2.84
C SER A 98 14.59 17.77 -4.08
N LEU A 99 13.78 16.69 -4.22
CA LEU A 99 12.85 16.52 -5.33
C LEU A 99 11.67 17.49 -5.28
N LYS A 100 11.38 18.07 -4.11
CA LYS A 100 10.21 18.95 -3.86
C LYS A 100 8.88 18.29 -4.26
N ASP A 101 8.85 16.97 -4.24
CA ASP A 101 7.65 16.17 -4.47
C ASP A 101 7.12 15.68 -3.12
N PRO A 102 5.90 16.11 -2.70
CA PRO A 102 5.35 15.72 -1.40
C PRO A 102 5.01 14.23 -1.31
N TYR A 103 5.04 13.53 -2.44
CA TYR A 103 4.69 12.10 -2.52
C TYR A 103 5.92 11.20 -2.53
N SER A 104 7.12 11.73 -2.80
CA SER A 104 8.38 10.98 -2.78
C SER A 104 9.11 11.20 -1.46
N GLN A 105 9.48 10.12 -0.78
CA GLN A 105 10.17 10.20 0.51
C GLN A 105 10.97 8.95 0.83
N TYR A 106 12.03 9.13 1.62
CA TYR A 106 12.68 8.03 2.32
C TYR A 106 11.80 7.56 3.49
N LEU A 107 11.83 6.26 3.75
CA LEU A 107 11.09 5.61 4.83
C LEU A 107 12.07 4.76 5.65
N ALA A 108 12.35 5.17 6.88
CA ALA A 108 13.08 4.34 7.82
C ALA A 108 12.38 2.97 8.02
N PRO A 109 13.07 1.91 8.47
CA PRO A 109 12.53 0.53 8.49
C PRO A 109 11.15 0.40 9.12
N ALA A 110 10.95 1.00 10.29
CA ALA A 110 9.65 0.96 10.98
C ALA A 110 8.55 1.70 10.20
N ALA A 111 8.89 2.83 9.57
CA ALA A 111 7.94 3.61 8.77
C ALA A 111 7.57 2.89 7.47
N LEU A 112 8.53 2.23 6.82
CA LEU A 112 8.27 1.39 5.63
C LEU A 112 7.32 0.25 5.98
N THR A 113 7.62 -0.51 7.04
CA THR A 113 6.79 -1.63 7.50
C THR A 113 5.37 -1.17 7.82
N SER A 114 5.23 -0.09 8.58
CA SER A 114 3.92 0.47 8.93
C SER A 114 3.14 0.94 7.69
N THR A 115 3.82 1.60 6.74
CA THR A 115 3.19 2.08 5.50
C THR A 115 2.71 0.91 4.63
N LEU A 116 3.54 -0.11 4.43
CA LEU A 116 3.17 -1.28 3.62
C LEU A 116 2.06 -2.09 4.28
N SER A 117 2.11 -2.29 5.60
CA SER A 117 1.02 -2.95 6.34
C SER A 117 -0.28 -2.17 6.23
N GLY A 118 -0.24 -0.83 6.38
CA GLY A 118 -1.41 0.02 6.20
C GLY A 118 -2.01 -0.08 4.79
N LEU A 119 -1.17 -0.10 3.75
CA LEU A 119 -1.63 -0.31 2.38
C LEU A 119 -2.24 -1.69 2.15
N ALA A 120 -1.75 -2.72 2.85
CA ALA A 120 -2.34 -4.06 2.82
C ALA A 120 -3.67 -4.15 3.61
N GLY A 121 -4.14 -3.05 4.21
CA GLY A 121 -5.33 -3.05 5.07
C GLY A 121 -5.10 -3.75 6.40
N GLN A 122 -3.85 -3.79 6.85
CA GLN A 122 -3.42 -4.44 8.09
C GLN A 122 -2.90 -3.42 9.10
N PHE A 123 -3.13 -3.68 10.37
CA PHE A 123 -2.52 -2.92 11.45
C PHE A 123 -2.21 -3.82 12.64
N GLU A 124 -1.24 -3.45 13.43
CA GLU A 124 -0.92 -4.14 14.68
C GLU A 124 -1.73 -3.55 15.83
N GLY A 125 -2.56 -4.40 16.46
CA GLY A 125 -3.44 -3.97 17.51
C GLY A 125 -4.40 -5.05 17.99
N ILE A 126 -5.53 -4.63 18.54
CA ILE A 126 -6.54 -5.54 19.12
C ILE A 126 -7.73 -5.80 18.18
N GLY A 127 -7.95 -4.98 17.13
CA GLY A 127 -9.10 -5.13 16.23
C GLY A 127 -10.42 -4.66 16.83
N ALA A 128 -10.43 -3.45 17.39
CA ALA A 128 -11.63 -2.77 17.87
C ALA A 128 -11.77 -1.39 17.21
N VAL A 129 -12.99 -1.03 16.84
CA VAL A 129 -13.38 0.32 16.41
C VAL A 129 -13.93 1.05 17.62
N MET A 130 -13.39 2.23 17.88
CA MET A 130 -13.73 3.05 19.04
C MET A 130 -14.14 4.45 18.61
N THR A 131 -15.04 5.06 19.37
CA THR A 131 -15.44 6.46 19.19
C THR A 131 -15.61 7.12 20.56
N SER A 132 -15.60 8.44 20.60
CA SER A 132 -16.06 9.17 21.78
C SER A 132 -17.55 9.45 21.68
N ARG A 133 -18.24 9.34 22.81
CA ARG A 133 -19.69 9.55 22.88
C ARG A 133 -20.08 10.38 24.11
N ALA A 134 -20.84 11.43 23.87
CA ALA A 134 -21.44 12.26 24.94
C ALA A 134 -22.71 11.61 25.50
N PRO A 135 -23.21 12.06 26.69
CA PRO A 135 -24.42 11.51 27.32
C PRO A 135 -25.69 11.63 26.47
N ASP A 136 -25.76 12.59 25.57
CA ASP A 136 -26.89 12.78 24.63
C ASP A 136 -26.82 11.87 23.42
N GLY A 137 -25.76 11.03 23.33
CA GLY A 137 -25.51 10.10 22.23
C GLY A 137 -24.71 10.68 21.06
N SER A 138 -24.38 11.97 21.08
CA SER A 138 -23.54 12.57 20.04
C SER A 138 -22.11 12.00 20.09
N GLU A 139 -21.51 11.77 18.92
CA GLU A 139 -20.16 11.22 18.78
C GLU A 139 -19.14 12.31 18.41
N GLY A 140 -17.84 12.00 18.58
CA GLY A 140 -16.74 12.90 18.23
C GLY A 140 -16.47 13.98 19.27
N CYS A 141 -16.99 13.86 20.48
CA CYS A 141 -16.66 14.79 21.57
C CYS A 141 -15.19 14.68 22.00
N THR A 142 -14.61 15.78 22.52
CA THR A 142 -13.23 15.85 23.02
C THR A 142 -13.11 16.99 24.02
N PRO A 143 -12.22 16.90 25.04
CA PRO A 143 -11.41 15.72 25.44
C PRO A 143 -12.28 14.61 26.08
N LEU A 144 -11.73 13.39 26.16
CA LEU A 144 -12.35 12.27 26.88
C LEU A 144 -12.49 12.60 28.37
N GLY A 145 -13.54 12.06 29.00
CA GLY A 145 -13.83 12.27 30.41
C GLY A 145 -15.29 11.94 30.76
N PRO A 146 -15.78 12.37 31.92
CA PRO A 146 -17.12 12.06 32.39
C PRO A 146 -18.28 12.49 31.45
N ALA A 147 -18.05 13.57 30.70
CA ALA A 147 -19.01 14.09 29.70
C ALA A 147 -18.72 13.60 28.25
N CYS A 148 -17.72 12.74 28.07
CA CYS A 148 -17.29 12.29 26.77
C CYS A 148 -16.58 10.93 26.89
N ALA A 149 -17.35 9.85 26.88
CA ALA A 149 -16.85 8.50 27.12
C ALA A 149 -16.17 7.92 25.87
N LEU A 150 -15.07 7.20 26.03
CA LEU A 150 -14.49 6.36 24.97
C LEU A 150 -15.27 5.03 24.91
N VAL A 151 -15.95 4.78 23.80
CA VAL A 151 -16.86 3.64 23.65
C VAL A 151 -16.40 2.74 22.52
N VAL A 152 -16.47 1.43 22.73
CA VAL A 152 -16.28 0.42 21.68
C VAL A 152 -17.53 0.40 20.79
N VAL A 153 -17.37 0.71 19.52
CA VAL A 153 -18.44 0.65 18.51
C VAL A 153 -18.68 -0.80 18.08
N ARG A 154 -17.58 -1.48 17.70
CA ARG A 154 -17.59 -2.89 17.29
C ARG A 154 -16.20 -3.49 17.43
N THR A 155 -16.13 -4.80 17.45
CA THR A 155 -14.88 -5.57 17.26
C THR A 155 -14.86 -6.18 15.85
N ILE A 156 -13.63 -6.37 15.31
CA ILE A 156 -13.45 -7.08 14.05
C ILE A 156 -13.58 -8.59 14.34
N PRO A 157 -14.44 -9.33 13.64
CA PRO A 157 -14.61 -10.77 13.85
C PRO A 157 -13.28 -11.53 13.68
N GLY A 158 -12.97 -12.44 14.61
CA GLY A 158 -11.71 -13.19 14.62
C GLY A 158 -10.48 -12.39 15.04
N ALA A 159 -10.61 -11.11 15.39
CA ALA A 159 -9.54 -10.32 15.94
C ALA A 159 -9.41 -10.48 17.46
N PRO A 160 -8.23 -10.20 18.06
CA PRO A 160 -7.95 -10.41 19.48
C PRO A 160 -8.99 -9.81 20.43
N ALA A 161 -9.53 -8.64 20.13
CA ALA A 161 -10.55 -7.99 20.95
C ALA A 161 -11.86 -8.79 21.00
N ALA A 162 -12.28 -9.33 19.87
CA ALA A 162 -13.48 -10.18 19.80
C ALA A 162 -13.28 -11.49 20.57
N GLU A 163 -12.12 -12.12 20.40
CA GLU A 163 -11.76 -13.37 21.07
C GLU A 163 -11.63 -13.19 22.60
N ALA A 164 -11.11 -12.04 23.04
CA ALA A 164 -11.01 -11.70 24.45
C ALA A 164 -12.36 -11.33 25.09
N GLY A 165 -13.43 -11.18 24.32
CA GLY A 165 -14.76 -10.84 24.83
C GLY A 165 -14.99 -9.35 25.07
N LEU A 166 -14.26 -8.47 24.34
CA LEU A 166 -14.60 -7.05 24.25
C LEU A 166 -15.89 -6.90 23.43
N LEU A 167 -16.84 -6.13 23.95
CA LEU A 167 -18.17 -6.00 23.35
C LEU A 167 -18.45 -4.57 22.90
N ALA A 168 -19.36 -4.43 21.93
CA ALA A 168 -19.90 -3.13 21.59
C ALA A 168 -20.56 -2.47 22.83
N ASN A 169 -20.41 -1.16 22.94
CA ASN A 169 -20.80 -0.31 24.07
C ASN A 169 -20.02 -0.53 25.39
N ASP A 170 -18.92 -1.30 25.38
CA ASP A 170 -17.98 -1.23 26.49
C ASP A 170 -17.35 0.17 26.54
N VAL A 171 -17.26 0.75 27.73
CA VAL A 171 -16.59 2.04 27.95
C VAL A 171 -15.18 1.77 28.44
N ILE A 172 -14.19 2.31 27.73
CA ILE A 172 -12.78 2.21 28.11
C ILE A 172 -12.46 3.37 29.05
N VAL A 173 -12.07 3.06 30.27
CA VAL A 173 -11.74 4.07 31.32
C VAL A 173 -10.23 4.18 31.57
N ALA A 174 -9.43 3.15 31.22
CA ALA A 174 -7.97 3.21 31.26
C ALA A 174 -7.35 2.23 30.27
N VAL A 175 -6.13 2.55 29.81
CA VAL A 175 -5.27 1.69 28.97
C VAL A 175 -3.92 1.53 29.66
N ALA A 176 -3.47 0.29 29.86
CA ALA A 176 -2.20 -0.05 30.54
C ALA A 176 -2.05 0.67 31.89
N GLY A 177 -3.15 0.80 32.65
CA GLY A 177 -3.18 1.47 33.95
C GLY A 177 -3.27 3.00 33.91
N LYS A 178 -3.22 3.63 32.74
CA LYS A 178 -3.33 5.08 32.55
C LYS A 178 -4.77 5.45 32.21
N ALA A 179 -5.38 6.36 32.97
CA ALA A 179 -6.73 6.85 32.71
C ALA A 179 -6.82 7.56 31.35
N VAL A 180 -7.95 7.41 30.68
CA VAL A 180 -8.21 8.06 29.38
C VAL A 180 -8.67 9.52 29.53
N ASP A 181 -9.03 9.95 30.71
CA ASP A 181 -9.53 11.30 30.99
C ASP A 181 -8.52 12.38 30.54
N GLY A 182 -9.01 13.40 29.86
CA GLY A 182 -8.22 14.51 29.32
C GLY A 182 -7.48 14.20 28.01
N GLN A 183 -7.54 12.96 27.52
CA GLN A 183 -6.89 12.56 26.28
C GLN A 183 -7.85 12.71 25.07
N THR A 184 -7.30 12.59 23.86
CA THR A 184 -8.08 12.47 22.62
C THR A 184 -8.26 10.99 22.28
N VAL A 185 -9.25 10.66 21.44
CA VAL A 185 -9.45 9.29 20.94
C VAL A 185 -8.20 8.77 20.21
N ASP A 186 -7.56 9.62 19.41
CA ASP A 186 -6.35 9.25 18.65
C ASP A 186 -5.18 8.91 19.56
N ALA A 187 -4.97 9.70 20.63
CA ALA A 187 -3.92 9.44 21.61
C ALA A 187 -4.12 8.07 22.28
N VAL A 188 -5.36 7.80 22.76
CA VAL A 188 -5.69 6.52 23.40
C VAL A 188 -5.61 5.35 22.39
N THR A 189 -6.05 5.56 21.15
CA THR A 189 -5.93 4.56 20.08
C THR A 189 -4.46 4.21 19.83
N GLY A 190 -3.56 5.21 19.85
CA GLY A 190 -2.11 4.97 19.78
C GLY A 190 -1.58 4.10 20.93
N GLU A 191 -2.09 4.27 22.15
CA GLU A 191 -1.70 3.44 23.30
C GLU A 191 -2.29 2.01 23.24
N VAL A 192 -3.47 1.85 22.64
CA VAL A 192 -4.11 0.53 22.40
C VAL A 192 -3.38 -0.24 21.30
N ARG A 193 -2.93 0.43 20.25
CA ARG A 193 -2.08 -0.16 19.19
C ARG A 193 -0.70 -0.50 19.75
N GLY A 194 0.07 -1.25 19.03
CA GLY A 194 1.45 -1.61 19.38
C GLY A 194 1.83 -2.95 18.78
N PRO A 195 3.10 -3.38 18.94
CA PRO A 195 3.65 -4.55 18.28
C PRO A 195 2.84 -5.82 18.53
N ALA A 196 2.64 -6.62 17.49
CA ALA A 196 2.01 -7.93 17.58
C ALA A 196 2.68 -8.80 18.65
N ASN A 197 1.94 -9.69 19.27
CA ASN A 197 2.36 -10.57 20.38
C ASN A 197 2.71 -9.84 21.69
N THR A 198 2.37 -8.54 21.83
CA THR A 198 2.45 -7.82 23.11
C THR A 198 1.05 -7.69 23.72
N ALA A 199 0.96 -7.70 25.05
CA ALA A 199 -0.32 -7.54 25.75
C ALA A 199 -0.64 -6.07 26.03
N VAL A 200 -1.92 -5.71 25.94
CA VAL A 200 -2.47 -4.46 26.48
C VAL A 200 -3.59 -4.80 27.47
N VAL A 201 -3.63 -4.10 28.59
CA VAL A 201 -4.70 -4.22 29.57
C VAL A 201 -5.63 -3.03 29.40
N LEU A 202 -6.90 -3.31 29.11
CA LEU A 202 -7.98 -2.30 29.07
C LEU A 202 -8.79 -2.40 30.35
N ARG A 203 -8.99 -1.28 31.02
CA ARG A 203 -9.97 -1.18 32.11
C ARG A 203 -11.29 -0.72 31.53
N LEU A 204 -12.33 -1.55 31.70
CA LEU A 204 -13.61 -1.41 31.03
C LEU A 204 -14.72 -1.22 32.04
N ALA A 205 -15.71 -0.38 31.72
CA ALA A 205 -17.01 -0.37 32.37
C ALA A 205 -18.07 -0.89 31.39
N ARG A 206 -18.85 -1.90 31.79
CA ARG A 206 -19.88 -2.54 30.97
C ARG A 206 -21.24 -2.38 31.62
N ASN A 207 -22.23 -1.84 30.89
CA ASN A 207 -23.61 -1.65 31.33
C ASN A 207 -23.74 -0.93 32.68
N GLY A 208 -22.86 0.05 32.95
CA GLY A 208 -22.86 0.78 34.25
C GLY A 208 -22.38 -0.03 35.44
N GLY A 209 -21.86 -1.24 35.25
CA GLY A 209 -21.30 -2.09 36.29
C GLY A 209 -19.93 -1.62 36.78
N SER A 210 -19.40 -2.33 37.79
CA SER A 210 -18.06 -2.07 38.33
C SER A 210 -17.00 -2.28 37.26
N PRO A 211 -16.00 -1.37 37.13
CA PRO A 211 -14.91 -1.55 36.18
C PRO A 211 -14.13 -2.83 36.42
N PHE A 212 -13.71 -3.49 35.31
CA PHE A 212 -12.88 -4.71 35.30
C PHE A 212 -11.77 -4.58 34.29
N ASP A 213 -10.72 -5.36 34.47
CA ASP A 213 -9.58 -5.36 33.57
C ASP A 213 -9.69 -6.51 32.56
N LEU A 214 -9.43 -6.21 31.28
CA LEU A 214 -9.40 -7.16 30.18
C LEU A 214 -8.01 -7.10 29.53
N SER A 215 -7.26 -8.20 29.58
CA SER A 215 -5.96 -8.32 28.93
C SER A 215 -6.15 -8.88 27.51
N ILE A 216 -5.62 -8.18 26.51
CA ILE A 216 -5.73 -8.56 25.10
C ILE A 216 -4.32 -8.61 24.51
N THR A 217 -3.96 -9.74 23.91
CA THR A 217 -2.70 -9.85 23.15
C THR A 217 -2.91 -9.27 21.76
N ARG A 218 -2.10 -8.27 21.41
CA ARG A 218 -2.13 -7.64 20.07
C ARG A 218 -1.74 -8.64 18.99
N ALA A 219 -2.30 -8.48 17.81
CA ALA A 219 -1.93 -9.25 16.62
C ALA A 219 -1.90 -8.33 15.39
N VAL A 220 -1.43 -8.86 14.27
CA VAL A 220 -1.71 -8.26 12.96
C VAL A 220 -3.19 -8.49 12.66
N VAL A 221 -3.95 -7.42 12.52
CA VAL A 221 -5.39 -7.46 12.24
C VAL A 221 -5.60 -6.97 10.82
N THR A 222 -6.37 -7.72 10.03
CA THR A 222 -6.83 -7.28 8.71
C THR A 222 -8.20 -6.63 8.88
N GLU A 223 -8.31 -5.36 8.50
CA GLU A 223 -9.58 -4.65 8.52
C GLU A 223 -10.34 -4.91 7.22
N PRO A 224 -11.63 -5.34 7.28
CA PRO A 224 -12.45 -5.45 6.08
C PRO A 224 -12.55 -4.09 5.38
N GLN A 225 -12.16 -4.05 4.10
CA GLN A 225 -12.13 -2.82 3.32
C GLN A 225 -13.41 -2.59 2.51
N VAL A 226 -14.26 -3.60 2.40
CA VAL A 226 -15.49 -3.56 1.62
C VAL A 226 -16.67 -3.91 2.51
N ASP A 227 -17.72 -3.11 2.45
CA ASP A 227 -19.03 -3.45 3.02
C ASP A 227 -20.14 -3.18 2.00
N SER A 228 -21.23 -3.94 2.11
CA SER A 228 -22.36 -3.80 1.18
C SER A 228 -23.69 -4.08 1.84
N ARG A 229 -24.72 -3.41 1.35
CA ARG A 229 -26.10 -3.59 1.81
C ARG A 229 -27.10 -3.19 0.74
N LEU A 230 -28.34 -3.60 0.91
CA LEU A 230 -29.43 -3.04 0.14
C LEU A 230 -29.93 -1.73 0.80
N VAL A 231 -30.21 -0.74 -0.02
CA VAL A 231 -30.82 0.53 0.36
C VAL A 231 -32.08 0.78 -0.48
N ASP A 232 -32.80 1.86 -0.21
CA ASP A 232 -34.03 2.22 -0.93
C ASP A 232 -35.02 1.07 -1.05
N SER A 233 -35.44 0.52 0.11
CA SER A 233 -36.37 -0.62 0.19
C SER A 233 -35.93 -1.85 -0.63
N GLY A 234 -34.61 -2.02 -0.80
CA GLY A 234 -34.03 -3.16 -1.51
C GLY A 234 -33.85 -2.98 -3.02
N GLN A 235 -34.11 -1.79 -3.56
CA GLN A 235 -34.00 -1.53 -5.00
C GLN A 235 -32.57 -1.20 -5.45
N VAL A 236 -31.72 -0.67 -4.57
CA VAL A 236 -30.36 -0.25 -4.85
C VAL A 236 -29.36 -1.06 -4.01
N GLY A 237 -28.37 -1.63 -4.67
CA GLY A 237 -27.20 -2.22 -4.03
C GLY A 237 -26.19 -1.12 -3.71
N TYR A 238 -25.94 -0.88 -2.42
CA TYR A 238 -24.89 -0.01 -1.94
C TYR A 238 -23.65 -0.85 -1.65
N ILE A 239 -22.50 -0.40 -2.15
CA ILE A 239 -21.20 -1.01 -1.86
C ILE A 239 -20.19 0.10 -1.56
N HIS A 240 -19.55 0.02 -0.40
CA HIS A 240 -18.55 0.96 0.08
C HIS A 240 -17.17 0.31 0.06
N LEU A 241 -16.17 1.07 -0.36
CA LEU A 241 -14.76 0.70 -0.33
C LEU A 241 -14.00 1.73 0.50
N ALA A 242 -13.39 1.28 1.59
CA ALA A 242 -12.64 2.15 2.49
C ALA A 242 -11.20 2.39 2.03
N GLN A 243 -10.59 1.40 1.33
CA GLN A 243 -9.22 1.49 0.83
C GLN A 243 -8.94 0.42 -0.24
N PHE A 244 -8.09 0.72 -1.20
CA PHE A 244 -7.61 -0.20 -2.23
C PHE A 244 -6.45 -1.08 -1.71
N SER A 245 -6.76 -2.01 -0.80
CA SER A 245 -5.82 -2.98 -0.25
C SER A 245 -5.63 -4.19 -1.17
N ASP A 246 -4.73 -5.12 -0.79
CA ASP A 246 -4.48 -6.36 -1.53
C ASP A 246 -5.71 -7.26 -1.62
N THR A 247 -6.54 -7.30 -0.56
CA THR A 247 -7.73 -8.17 -0.49
C THR A 247 -8.97 -7.51 -1.08
N ALA A 248 -9.00 -6.18 -1.15
CA ALA A 248 -10.16 -5.41 -1.57
C ALA A 248 -10.76 -5.84 -2.93
N PRO A 249 -9.98 -6.19 -3.99
CA PRO A 249 -10.57 -6.61 -5.26
C PRO A 249 -11.39 -7.90 -5.18
N ALA A 250 -10.93 -8.87 -4.39
CA ALA A 250 -11.64 -10.15 -4.22
C ALA A 250 -12.92 -9.99 -3.40
N ASP A 251 -12.83 -9.22 -2.31
CA ASP A 251 -13.95 -8.92 -1.44
C ASP A 251 -15.01 -8.09 -2.18
N PHE A 252 -14.58 -7.07 -2.92
CA PHE A 252 -15.45 -6.22 -3.73
C PHE A 252 -16.22 -7.03 -4.77
N LYS A 253 -15.51 -7.88 -5.54
CA LYS A 253 -16.14 -8.76 -6.53
C LYS A 253 -17.16 -9.68 -5.90
N THR A 254 -16.83 -10.28 -4.75
CA THR A 254 -17.72 -11.20 -4.03
C THR A 254 -18.99 -10.49 -3.55
N GLN A 255 -18.85 -9.33 -2.93
CA GLN A 255 -19.98 -8.57 -2.40
C GLN A 255 -20.84 -7.98 -3.52
N LEU A 256 -20.22 -7.46 -4.59
CA LEU A 256 -20.94 -6.98 -5.77
C LEU A 256 -21.74 -8.10 -6.44
N ALA A 257 -21.16 -9.30 -6.60
CA ALA A 257 -21.85 -10.44 -7.13
C ALA A 257 -23.02 -10.89 -6.26
N ALA A 258 -22.87 -10.81 -4.93
CA ALA A 258 -23.93 -11.12 -3.98
C ALA A 258 -25.10 -10.13 -4.05
N LEU A 259 -24.84 -8.82 -4.24
CA LEU A 259 -25.87 -7.82 -4.50
C LEU A 259 -26.63 -8.11 -5.81
N LEU A 260 -25.90 -8.37 -6.91
CA LEU A 260 -26.51 -8.68 -8.20
C LEU A 260 -27.34 -9.97 -8.17
N ALA A 261 -26.92 -10.98 -7.40
CA ALA A 261 -27.66 -12.21 -7.21
C ALA A 261 -29.01 -12.01 -6.49
N GLN A 262 -29.19 -10.90 -5.77
CA GLN A 262 -30.46 -10.50 -5.17
C GLN A 262 -31.39 -9.78 -6.17
N GLY A 263 -30.97 -9.65 -7.43
CA GLY A 263 -31.78 -9.07 -8.51
C GLY A 263 -31.69 -7.56 -8.66
N VAL A 264 -30.81 -6.88 -7.92
CA VAL A 264 -30.63 -5.44 -8.08
C VAL A 264 -29.89 -5.14 -9.38
N THR A 265 -30.30 -4.07 -10.05
CA THR A 265 -29.66 -3.56 -11.29
C THR A 265 -29.17 -2.13 -11.13
N HIS A 266 -29.26 -1.58 -9.94
CA HIS A 266 -28.86 -0.22 -9.60
C HIS A 266 -27.80 -0.28 -8.51
N ILE A 267 -26.59 0.20 -8.78
CA ILE A 267 -25.45 0.14 -7.86
C ILE A 267 -25.02 1.56 -7.49
N ALA A 268 -24.97 1.83 -6.19
CA ALA A 268 -24.33 2.99 -5.59
C ALA A 268 -22.97 2.56 -5.03
N PHE A 269 -21.90 2.92 -5.72
CA PHE A 269 -20.53 2.62 -5.32
C PHE A 269 -19.95 3.81 -4.55
N ASP A 270 -19.64 3.65 -3.28
CA ASP A 270 -19.17 4.70 -2.39
C ASP A 270 -17.65 4.65 -2.21
N LEU A 271 -16.99 5.71 -2.65
CA LEU A 271 -15.55 5.98 -2.53
C LEU A 271 -15.27 7.20 -1.63
N ARG A 272 -16.26 7.72 -0.92
CA ARG A 272 -16.06 8.86 -0.01
C ARG A 272 -15.11 8.48 1.12
N GLY A 273 -14.15 9.36 1.41
CA GLY A 273 -13.14 9.15 2.44
C GLY A 273 -12.08 8.09 2.10
N ASP A 274 -12.13 7.47 0.93
CA ASP A 274 -11.13 6.47 0.50
C ASP A 274 -9.86 7.15 -0.04
N PRO A 275 -8.71 7.06 0.70
CA PRO A 275 -7.47 7.72 0.32
C PRO A 275 -6.75 7.06 -0.87
N GLY A 276 -7.29 5.97 -1.40
CA GLY A 276 -6.70 5.17 -2.45
C GLY A 276 -6.00 3.90 -1.93
N GLY A 277 -4.88 3.57 -2.51
CA GLY A 277 -4.11 2.36 -2.22
C GLY A 277 -3.39 1.83 -3.45
N PHE A 278 -3.41 0.52 -3.66
CA PHE A 278 -2.72 -0.11 -4.79
C PHE A 278 -3.43 0.18 -6.12
N VAL A 279 -2.66 0.64 -7.11
CA VAL A 279 -3.18 0.92 -8.47
C VAL A 279 -3.65 -0.35 -9.20
N ASP A 280 -3.03 -1.49 -8.90
CA ASP A 280 -3.46 -2.80 -9.39
C ASP A 280 -4.86 -3.19 -8.84
N ALA A 281 -5.14 -2.87 -7.58
CA ALA A 281 -6.46 -3.04 -6.99
C ALA A 281 -7.49 -2.14 -7.68
N ALA A 282 -7.13 -0.89 -7.99
CA ALA A 282 -8.00 0.02 -8.74
C ALA A 282 -8.34 -0.53 -10.13
N GLN A 283 -7.35 -1.03 -10.87
CA GLN A 283 -7.57 -1.66 -12.18
C GLN A 283 -8.54 -2.85 -12.08
N LYS A 284 -8.35 -3.74 -11.12
CA LYS A 284 -9.21 -4.92 -10.90
C LYS A 284 -10.63 -4.55 -10.51
N ILE A 285 -10.82 -3.53 -9.66
CA ILE A 285 -12.14 -3.08 -9.21
C ILE A 285 -12.87 -2.35 -10.35
N ALA A 286 -12.21 -1.43 -11.06
CA ALA A 286 -12.80 -0.78 -12.23
C ALA A 286 -13.22 -1.79 -13.30
N SER A 287 -12.44 -2.88 -13.46
CA SER A 287 -12.73 -3.96 -14.39
C SER A 287 -13.99 -4.76 -14.04
N GLN A 288 -14.56 -4.60 -12.84
CA GLN A 288 -15.86 -5.19 -12.56
C GLN A 288 -16.98 -4.53 -13.36
N PHE A 289 -16.78 -3.29 -13.81
CA PHE A 289 -17.77 -2.46 -14.51
C PHE A 289 -17.38 -2.17 -15.96
N ILE A 290 -16.09 -2.16 -16.30
CA ILE A 290 -15.55 -1.89 -17.64
C ILE A 290 -14.93 -3.18 -18.16
N GLY A 291 -15.50 -3.72 -19.25
CA GLY A 291 -15.12 -5.03 -19.77
C GLY A 291 -13.96 -5.03 -20.77
N SER A 292 -13.57 -3.88 -21.31
CA SER A 292 -12.49 -3.75 -22.32
C SER A 292 -11.98 -2.33 -22.45
N GLY A 293 -10.78 -2.19 -23.00
CA GLY A 293 -10.10 -0.91 -23.18
C GLY A 293 -9.39 -0.43 -21.91
N PRO A 294 -8.72 0.71 -21.97
CA PRO A 294 -7.94 1.22 -20.85
C PRO A 294 -8.84 1.65 -19.68
N ILE A 295 -8.39 1.32 -18.47
CA ILE A 295 -8.90 1.88 -17.21
C ILE A 295 -8.20 3.22 -16.95
N TYR A 296 -6.89 3.29 -17.23
CA TYR A 296 -6.11 4.52 -17.16
C TYR A 296 -4.82 4.37 -17.99
N TRP A 297 -4.15 5.49 -18.23
CA TRP A 297 -2.83 5.52 -18.85
C TRP A 297 -1.78 5.90 -17.84
N GLN A 298 -0.59 5.29 -17.94
CA GLN A 298 0.62 5.71 -17.23
C GLN A 298 1.51 6.50 -18.20
N GLU A 299 1.83 7.75 -17.85
CA GLU A 299 2.82 8.57 -18.56
C GLU A 299 4.09 8.65 -17.71
N TYR A 300 5.19 8.13 -18.24
CA TYR A 300 6.51 8.11 -17.59
C TYR A 300 7.31 9.38 -17.93
N ALA A 301 8.43 9.58 -17.20
CA ALA A 301 9.28 10.76 -17.35
C ALA A 301 9.88 10.90 -18.76
N ASP A 302 10.04 9.81 -19.50
CA ASP A 302 10.52 9.77 -20.89
C ASP A 302 9.41 10.07 -21.93
N GLY A 303 8.19 10.38 -21.47
CA GLY A 303 7.04 10.64 -22.31
C GLY A 303 6.33 9.38 -22.84
N ARG A 304 6.79 8.20 -22.48
CA ARG A 304 6.16 6.93 -22.84
C ARG A 304 4.85 6.76 -22.10
N GLU A 305 3.79 6.50 -22.83
CA GLU A 305 2.46 6.19 -22.29
C GLU A 305 2.19 4.68 -22.39
N VAL A 306 1.65 4.10 -21.32
CA VAL A 306 1.27 2.68 -21.25
C VAL A 306 -0.17 2.58 -20.77
N ALA A 307 -1.02 1.96 -21.60
CA ALA A 307 -2.40 1.66 -21.23
C ALA A 307 -2.43 0.57 -20.15
N GLN A 308 -3.28 0.76 -19.17
CA GLN A 308 -3.64 -0.24 -18.17
C GLN A 308 -5.07 -0.70 -18.47
N ASP A 309 -5.16 -1.77 -19.24
CA ASP A 309 -6.43 -2.24 -19.79
C ASP A 309 -7.29 -2.98 -18.76
N ALA A 310 -8.59 -3.02 -19.00
CA ALA A 310 -9.54 -3.76 -18.21
C ALA A 310 -9.21 -5.26 -18.19
N GLN A 311 -9.29 -5.86 -17.02
CA GLN A 311 -9.07 -7.30 -16.83
C GLN A 311 -10.38 -8.07 -17.08
N PRO A 312 -10.31 -9.28 -17.63
CA PRO A 312 -11.51 -10.07 -17.92
C PRO A 312 -12.21 -10.56 -16.64
N GLY A 313 -13.50 -10.86 -16.75
CA GLY A 313 -14.27 -11.48 -15.68
C GLY A 313 -14.97 -10.52 -14.74
N GLY A 314 -15.23 -9.30 -15.17
CA GLY A 314 -16.07 -8.34 -14.46
C GLY A 314 -17.52 -8.82 -14.36
N VAL A 315 -18.12 -8.66 -13.16
CA VAL A 315 -19.48 -9.18 -12.85
C VAL A 315 -20.59 -8.17 -13.14
N ALA A 316 -20.25 -6.90 -13.34
CA ALA A 316 -21.20 -5.79 -13.57
C ALA A 316 -20.94 -5.03 -14.88
N VAL A 317 -20.36 -5.70 -15.88
CA VAL A 317 -20.06 -5.09 -17.20
C VAL A 317 -21.30 -4.90 -18.06
N ASP A 318 -22.42 -5.53 -17.70
CA ASP A 318 -23.70 -5.38 -18.42
C ASP A 318 -24.18 -3.93 -18.32
N PRO A 319 -24.42 -3.20 -19.44
CA PRO A 319 -24.87 -1.81 -19.44
C PRO A 319 -26.26 -1.63 -18.82
N ARG A 320 -27.03 -2.69 -18.63
CA ARG A 320 -28.32 -2.63 -17.91
C ARG A 320 -28.16 -2.43 -16.42
N ILE A 321 -26.97 -2.68 -15.88
CA ILE A 321 -26.64 -2.36 -14.48
C ILE A 321 -26.30 -0.88 -14.44
N SER A 322 -27.17 -0.07 -13.88
CA SER A 322 -26.95 1.37 -13.67
C SER A 322 -25.96 1.59 -12.53
N LEU A 323 -25.05 2.54 -12.70
CA LEU A 323 -23.98 2.81 -11.73
C LEU A 323 -23.85 4.29 -11.41
N VAL A 324 -23.80 4.63 -10.14
CA VAL A 324 -23.39 5.93 -9.62
C VAL A 324 -22.22 5.72 -8.66
N VAL A 325 -21.27 6.65 -8.66
CA VAL A 325 -20.11 6.63 -7.76
C VAL A 325 -20.18 7.85 -6.84
N LEU A 326 -20.20 7.61 -5.53
CA LEU A 326 -20.16 8.68 -4.54
C LEU A 326 -18.71 9.06 -4.28
N VAL A 327 -18.40 10.33 -4.31
CA VAL A 327 -17.05 10.87 -4.12
C VAL A 327 -17.04 12.12 -3.25
N ASP A 328 -15.94 12.37 -2.56
CA ASP A 328 -15.69 13.58 -1.80
C ASP A 328 -14.21 14.00 -1.86
N LYS A 329 -13.84 15.02 -1.07
CA LYS A 329 -12.45 15.50 -0.98
C LYS A 329 -11.49 14.50 -0.32
N GLY A 330 -11.98 13.45 0.31
CA GLY A 330 -11.19 12.33 0.84
C GLY A 330 -10.92 11.26 -0.22
N SER A 331 -11.69 11.23 -1.33
CA SER A 331 -11.47 10.32 -2.44
C SER A 331 -10.19 10.72 -3.18
N ALA A 332 -9.13 9.89 -3.10
CA ALA A 332 -7.81 10.24 -3.63
C ALA A 332 -7.12 9.08 -4.36
N SER A 333 -6.20 9.39 -5.30
CA SER A 333 -5.28 8.42 -5.92
C SER A 333 -6.02 7.25 -6.62
N ALA A 334 -5.91 6.01 -6.12
CA ALA A 334 -6.58 4.81 -6.66
C ALA A 334 -8.11 4.99 -6.76
N SER A 335 -8.73 5.67 -5.79
CA SER A 335 -10.15 6.05 -5.83
C SER A 335 -10.45 6.93 -7.03
N GLU A 336 -9.56 7.89 -7.31
CA GLU A 336 -9.72 8.79 -8.46
C GLU A 336 -9.45 8.09 -9.79
N ILE A 337 -8.57 7.07 -9.82
CA ILE A 337 -8.37 6.22 -11.01
C ILE A 337 -9.69 5.52 -11.35
N VAL A 338 -10.35 4.90 -10.36
CA VAL A 338 -11.62 4.19 -10.57
C VAL A 338 -12.75 5.16 -10.91
N ALA A 339 -12.91 6.22 -10.13
CA ALA A 339 -13.94 7.22 -10.37
C ALA A 339 -13.78 7.88 -11.77
N GLY A 340 -12.54 8.28 -12.11
CA GLY A 340 -12.20 8.87 -13.39
C GLY A 340 -12.41 7.91 -14.57
N ALA A 341 -12.05 6.62 -14.38
CA ALA A 341 -12.31 5.60 -15.39
C ALA A 341 -13.80 5.44 -15.68
N LEU A 342 -14.61 5.35 -14.63
CA LEU A 342 -16.06 5.17 -14.75
C LEU A 342 -16.76 6.39 -15.34
N GLN A 343 -16.33 7.60 -14.97
CA GLN A 343 -16.87 8.85 -15.50
C GLN A 343 -16.47 9.07 -16.97
N ASP A 344 -15.18 9.01 -17.27
CA ASP A 344 -14.63 9.35 -18.59
C ASP A 344 -15.08 8.35 -19.67
N SER A 345 -15.23 7.06 -19.32
CA SER A 345 -15.82 6.04 -20.17
C SER A 345 -17.37 6.10 -20.25
N LYS A 346 -18.00 7.00 -19.51
CA LYS A 346 -19.47 7.13 -19.39
C LYS A 346 -20.15 5.86 -18.85
N ARG A 347 -19.42 5.07 -18.09
CA ARG A 347 -19.96 3.85 -17.46
C ARG A 347 -20.78 4.16 -16.20
N GLY A 348 -20.42 5.22 -15.47
CA GLY A 348 -21.10 5.69 -14.27
C GLY A 348 -21.00 7.20 -14.13
N ARG A 349 -21.91 7.80 -13.36
CA ARG A 349 -21.87 9.23 -13.01
C ARG A 349 -21.30 9.40 -11.61
N LEU A 350 -20.53 10.47 -11.40
CA LEU A 350 -20.03 10.85 -10.09
C LEU A 350 -21.03 11.76 -9.37
N VAL A 351 -21.24 11.51 -8.08
CA VAL A 351 -22.13 12.30 -7.21
C VAL A 351 -21.36 12.70 -5.96
N GLY A 352 -21.43 13.95 -5.55
CA GLY A 352 -20.80 14.45 -4.32
C GLY A 352 -19.93 15.68 -4.49
N GLN A 353 -18.70 15.66 -4.00
CA GLN A 353 -17.76 16.79 -4.03
C GLN A 353 -16.57 16.51 -4.94
N VAL A 354 -15.87 17.58 -5.35
CA VAL A 354 -14.60 17.47 -6.07
C VAL A 354 -13.61 16.62 -5.27
N THR A 355 -12.94 15.68 -5.93
CA THR A 355 -11.98 14.76 -5.32
C THR A 355 -10.66 15.45 -4.98
N PHE A 356 -9.74 14.74 -4.33
CA PHE A 356 -8.48 15.29 -3.81
C PHE A 356 -7.55 15.85 -4.90
N GLY A 357 -7.40 15.16 -6.02
CA GLY A 357 -6.50 15.58 -7.11
C GLY A 357 -5.08 15.02 -7.02
N LYS A 358 -4.91 13.74 -6.70
CA LYS A 358 -3.61 13.06 -6.74
C LYS A 358 -3.44 12.29 -8.05
N GLY A 359 -2.86 12.96 -9.04
CA GLY A 359 -2.67 12.46 -10.41
C GLY A 359 -1.33 11.75 -10.66
N VAL A 360 -0.68 11.18 -9.63
CA VAL A 360 0.65 10.55 -9.72
C VAL A 360 0.67 9.16 -9.11
N ILE A 361 1.57 8.31 -9.63
CA ILE A 361 1.78 6.93 -9.19
C ILE A 361 3.13 6.83 -8.50
N GLN A 362 3.17 6.21 -7.31
CA GLN A 362 4.37 5.91 -6.56
C GLN A 362 4.73 4.44 -6.63
N GLN A 363 6.03 4.18 -6.61
CA GLN A 363 6.61 2.87 -6.40
C GLN A 363 7.32 2.84 -5.05
N PHE A 364 7.17 1.73 -4.34
CA PHE A 364 7.95 1.43 -3.14
C PHE A 364 9.14 0.56 -3.50
N GLN A 365 10.29 0.84 -2.91
CA GLN A 365 11.48 0.02 -3.05
C GLN A 365 12.16 -0.11 -1.69
N THR A 366 12.52 -1.36 -1.33
CA THR A 366 13.31 -1.65 -0.12
C THR A 366 14.78 -1.45 -0.42
N LEU A 367 15.50 -0.86 0.51
CA LEU A 367 16.95 -0.71 0.47
C LEU A 367 17.64 -1.89 1.14
N SER A 368 18.92 -2.12 0.79
CA SER A 368 19.77 -3.14 1.42
C SER A 368 20.09 -2.80 2.89
N ASP A 369 20.67 -3.76 3.59
CA ASP A 369 21.22 -3.61 4.97
C ASP A 369 20.20 -3.08 6.00
N ASP A 370 18.94 -3.45 5.82
CA ASP A 370 17.83 -3.02 6.69
C ASP A 370 17.74 -1.49 6.84
N MET A 371 18.10 -0.77 5.78
CA MET A 371 18.03 0.70 5.71
C MET A 371 16.62 1.22 5.37
N GLY A 372 15.58 0.39 5.56
CA GLY A 372 14.22 0.75 5.20
C GLY A 372 13.99 0.77 3.69
N GLY A 373 13.45 1.85 3.17
CA GLY A 373 13.17 1.97 1.75
C GLY A 373 12.72 3.36 1.36
N PHE A 374 12.10 3.46 0.21
CA PHE A 374 11.56 4.73 -0.25
C PHE A 374 10.27 4.54 -1.04
N ARG A 375 9.52 5.61 -1.11
CA ARG A 375 8.41 5.80 -2.02
C ARG A 375 8.80 6.88 -3.02
N LEU A 376 8.74 6.59 -4.31
CA LEU A 376 9.13 7.49 -5.39
C LEU A 376 8.00 7.64 -6.40
N THR A 377 7.67 8.84 -6.79
CA THR A 377 6.79 9.12 -7.91
C THR A 377 7.48 8.74 -9.21
N ILE A 378 6.89 7.78 -9.93
CA ILE A 378 7.48 7.21 -11.16
C ILE A 378 6.68 7.52 -12.42
N ALA A 379 5.41 7.90 -12.29
CA ALA A 379 4.55 8.19 -13.42
C ALA A 379 3.40 9.13 -13.03
N LYS A 380 2.84 9.82 -14.02
CA LYS A 380 1.50 10.40 -13.95
C LYS A 380 0.48 9.34 -14.37
N TRP A 381 -0.76 9.49 -13.93
CA TRP A 381 -1.85 8.75 -14.51
C TRP A 381 -2.84 9.70 -15.19
N LEU A 382 -3.42 9.22 -16.30
CA LEU A 382 -4.37 9.97 -17.13
C LEU A 382 -5.65 9.16 -17.25
N THR A 383 -6.79 9.84 -17.38
CA THR A 383 -8.09 9.20 -17.59
C THR A 383 -8.13 8.45 -18.93
N PRO A 384 -8.98 7.41 -19.08
CA PRO A 384 -8.85 6.46 -20.19
C PRO A 384 -9.15 7.02 -21.57
N VAL A 385 -10.12 7.91 -21.69
CA VAL A 385 -10.62 8.41 -22.98
C VAL A 385 -10.07 9.80 -23.29
N SER A 386 -10.26 10.75 -22.37
CA SER A 386 -9.83 12.14 -22.55
C SER A 386 -8.34 12.35 -22.25
N LYS A 387 -7.66 11.37 -21.65
CA LYS A 387 -6.28 11.46 -21.18
C LYS A 387 -6.03 12.70 -20.30
N THR A 388 -6.99 13.01 -19.45
CA THR A 388 -6.91 14.17 -18.56
C THR A 388 -6.03 13.84 -17.35
N TRP A 389 -5.06 14.72 -17.07
CA TRP A 389 -4.27 14.72 -15.84
C TRP A 389 -4.94 15.57 -14.77
N ILE A 390 -5.26 14.96 -13.64
CA ILE A 390 -6.10 15.58 -12.60
C ILE A 390 -5.31 16.20 -11.43
N GLN A 391 -3.96 16.16 -11.48
CA GLN A 391 -3.10 16.62 -10.38
C GLN A 391 -3.46 18.04 -9.92
N GLY A 392 -3.76 18.18 -8.63
CA GLY A 392 -4.12 19.44 -7.98
C GLY A 392 -5.51 20.00 -8.35
N LYS A 393 -6.27 19.29 -9.20
CA LYS A 393 -7.61 19.71 -9.64
C LYS A 393 -8.73 18.80 -9.14
N GLY A 394 -8.45 17.49 -9.05
CA GLY A 394 -9.44 16.47 -8.79
C GLY A 394 -10.42 16.23 -9.94
N LEU A 395 -11.33 15.30 -9.70
CA LEU A 395 -12.47 15.02 -10.58
C LEU A 395 -13.67 15.85 -10.12
N THR A 396 -14.32 16.52 -11.05
CA THR A 396 -15.56 17.24 -10.77
C THR A 396 -16.73 16.28 -10.93
N PRO A 397 -17.58 16.09 -9.91
CA PRO A 397 -18.76 15.24 -10.02
C PRO A 397 -19.75 15.74 -11.06
N ASP A 398 -20.47 14.81 -11.70
CA ASP A 398 -21.58 15.12 -12.62
C ASP A 398 -22.78 15.72 -11.87
N ILE A 399 -22.93 15.34 -10.59
CA ILE A 399 -23.95 15.87 -9.68
C ILE A 399 -23.23 16.34 -8.42
N VAL A 400 -23.09 17.66 -8.31
CA VAL A 400 -22.44 18.28 -7.14
C VAL A 400 -23.41 18.33 -5.98
N VAL A 401 -23.01 17.72 -4.86
CA VAL A 401 -23.75 17.74 -3.59
C VAL A 401 -22.80 18.14 -2.49
N THR A 402 -23.09 19.22 -1.79
CA THR A 402 -22.33 19.66 -0.62
C THR A 402 -23.15 19.37 0.62
N PRO A 403 -22.83 18.31 1.40
CA PRO A 403 -23.54 18.05 2.63
C PRO A 403 -23.32 19.17 3.65
N PRO A 404 -24.29 19.45 4.53
CA PRO A 404 -24.06 20.37 5.64
C PRO A 404 -22.93 19.86 6.53
N ALA A 405 -22.25 20.77 7.22
CA ALA A 405 -21.09 20.43 8.06
C ALA A 405 -21.42 19.41 9.17
N ASN A 406 -22.67 19.45 9.68
CA ASN A 406 -23.19 18.52 10.67
C ASN A 406 -24.59 18.07 10.22
N PRO A 407 -24.69 17.06 9.35
CA PRO A 407 -25.99 16.52 8.98
C PRO A 407 -26.67 15.87 10.20
N PRO A 408 -28.00 15.91 10.30
CA PRO A 408 -28.71 15.15 11.29
C PRO A 408 -28.30 13.67 11.26
N SER A 409 -28.29 13.02 12.42
CA SER A 409 -27.95 11.60 12.50
C SER A 409 -28.87 10.77 11.61
N GLY A 410 -28.27 10.04 10.67
CA GLY A 410 -28.98 9.18 9.72
C GLY A 410 -29.30 9.82 8.37
N ASP A 411 -29.07 11.13 8.19
CA ASP A 411 -29.24 11.80 6.90
C ASP A 411 -27.96 11.69 6.06
N ASP A 412 -28.08 11.23 4.83
CA ASP A 412 -26.98 11.18 3.84
C ASP A 412 -27.43 11.79 2.51
N PRO A 413 -27.36 13.12 2.40
CA PRO A 413 -27.86 13.82 1.19
C PRO A 413 -27.09 13.45 -0.08
N VAL A 414 -25.87 12.95 0.04
CA VAL A 414 -25.09 12.48 -1.12
C VAL A 414 -25.61 11.13 -1.59
N LEU A 415 -25.88 10.21 -0.66
CA LEU A 415 -26.50 8.91 -0.98
C LEU A 415 -27.93 9.10 -1.52
N ASP A 416 -28.72 10.01 -0.95
CA ASP A 416 -30.07 10.31 -1.43
C ASP A 416 -30.05 10.85 -2.88
N ALA A 417 -29.12 11.75 -3.19
CA ALA A 417 -28.92 12.24 -4.55
C ALA A 417 -28.46 11.14 -5.51
N ALA A 418 -27.61 10.22 -5.05
CA ALA A 418 -27.16 9.07 -5.82
C ALA A 418 -28.32 8.12 -6.13
N ILE A 419 -29.19 7.83 -5.16
CA ILE A 419 -30.40 7.02 -5.34
C ILE A 419 -31.35 7.69 -6.33
N GLN A 420 -31.62 8.99 -6.19
CA GLN A 420 -32.43 9.75 -7.15
C GLN A 420 -31.86 9.70 -8.56
N ALA A 421 -30.54 9.81 -8.71
CA ALA A 421 -29.86 9.72 -9.98
C ALA A 421 -29.95 8.34 -10.63
N LEU A 422 -30.00 7.27 -9.84
CA LEU A 422 -30.20 5.89 -10.30
C LEU A 422 -31.66 5.65 -10.71
N MET A 423 -32.62 6.07 -9.90
CA MET A 423 -34.05 5.82 -10.11
C MET A 423 -34.67 6.73 -11.15
N GLY A 424 -34.14 7.95 -11.32
CA GLY A 424 -34.62 8.93 -12.30
C GLY A 424 -34.11 8.74 -13.73
N SER A 425 -33.16 7.81 -13.96
CA SER A 425 -32.67 7.47 -15.31
C SER A 425 -33.40 6.24 -15.83
N PRO A 426 -34.23 6.36 -16.90
CA PRO A 426 -34.76 5.16 -17.56
C PRO A 426 -33.57 4.31 -18.04
N ALA A 427 -33.56 3.05 -17.64
CA ALA A 427 -32.59 2.07 -18.09
C ALA A 427 -32.60 2.06 -19.65
N GLY A 428 -31.52 2.53 -20.28
CA GLY A 428 -31.36 2.43 -21.72
C GLY A 428 -31.45 3.71 -22.56
N ALA A 429 -31.39 4.89 -21.98
CA ALA A 429 -31.21 6.11 -22.77
C ALA A 429 -29.73 6.33 -23.15
N SER A 430 -29.15 5.41 -23.93
CA SER A 430 -28.05 5.73 -24.83
C SER A 430 -28.59 6.74 -25.83
N SER A 431 -28.23 8.01 -25.70
CA SER A 431 -28.52 9.02 -26.71
C SER A 431 -27.72 8.70 -27.98
N LEU A 432 -28.28 7.86 -28.84
CA LEU A 432 -27.99 7.91 -30.26
C LEU A 432 -28.44 9.30 -30.71
N VAL A 433 -27.51 10.24 -30.80
CA VAL A 433 -27.70 11.46 -31.57
C VAL A 433 -27.91 11.02 -33.02
N PRO A 434 -29.05 11.28 -33.66
CA PRO A 434 -29.19 10.99 -35.06
C PRO A 434 -28.25 11.93 -35.82
N LEU A 435 -27.36 11.34 -36.60
CA LEU A 435 -26.54 12.04 -37.57
C LEU A 435 -27.45 12.27 -38.82
N GLU A 436 -28.34 13.24 -38.72
CA GLU A 436 -29.06 13.78 -39.91
C GLU A 436 -29.09 15.28 -39.85
N LEU A 437 -28.74 15.84 -41.03
CA LEU A 437 -28.84 17.24 -41.46
C LEU A 437 -27.66 18.16 -41.17
N LEU A 438 -26.60 17.98 -41.96
CA LEU A 438 -25.95 19.12 -42.62
C LEU A 438 -25.91 18.82 -44.11
N GLY A 439 -26.94 19.41 -44.82
CA GLY A 439 -26.91 19.63 -46.22
C GLY A 439 -26.09 20.87 -46.56
#